data_f160e182821c56281dec895d50ee0fb4
#
_entry.id   f160e182821c56281dec895d50ee0fb4
#
_cell.length_a   1.000
_cell.length_b   1.000
_cell.length_c   1.000
_cell.angle_alpha   90.00
_cell.angle_beta   90.00
_cell.angle_gamma   90.00
#
_symmetry.space_group_name_H-M   'P 1'
#
loop_
_entity.id
_entity.type
_entity.pdbx_description
1 polymer ?
#
loop_
_entity_poly.entity_id
_entity_poly.type
_entity_poly.pdbx_seq_one_letter_code
_entity_poly.pdbx_strand_id
1 'polypeptide(L)'
;KNYEYAYKLYDDGKNHVYIQDAYNTYGSEKWAYILGTMKQTTGQDTSHPIEYNSWVINYTSCARGTPLGLTREINPRLFKDEENCIDNRFLGTVMLNFIDEPMSRLIYETNSNMIFEPKLPTPEVEVEYGQTLAEATLKGIENAPAGTWKFEDATHVVTDQEVTDQTKFELTFLPADNKKYKTVTMWVPVKTVNKSEVITAYLGYEEISYGETPKMSYVVA
;
A
#
# COMPACT_ATOMS: atom_id res chain seq x y z
N LYS A 1 -15.51 -19.10 -19.70
CA LYS A 1 -14.05 -19.33 -19.73
C LYS A 1 -13.39 -18.16 -19.03
N ASN A 2 -12.79 -18.40 -17.86
CA ASN A 2 -11.92 -17.42 -17.23
C ASN A 2 -10.66 -17.36 -18.08
N TYR A 3 -10.48 -16.28 -18.81
CA TYR A 3 -9.25 -16.03 -19.55
C TYR A 3 -8.30 -15.28 -18.61
N GLU A 4 -7.19 -15.88 -18.31
CA GLU A 4 -6.03 -15.16 -17.82
C GLU A 4 -5.44 -14.44 -19.05
N TYR A 5 -5.65 -13.12 -19.12
CA TYR A 5 -5.22 -12.33 -20.30
C TYR A 5 -3.71 -12.10 -20.29
N ALA A 6 -3.15 -11.83 -19.12
CA ALA A 6 -1.71 -11.75 -18.92
C ALA A 6 -1.29 -12.72 -17.82
N TYR A 7 -0.15 -13.38 -17.99
CA TYR A 7 0.43 -14.24 -16.97
C TYR A 7 1.68 -13.61 -16.35
N LYS A 8 1.96 -13.98 -15.11
CA LYS A 8 3.13 -13.47 -14.38
C LYS A 8 4.39 -14.12 -14.95
N LEU A 9 5.26 -13.32 -15.57
CA LEU A 9 6.54 -13.73 -16.14
C LEU A 9 7.68 -13.72 -15.11
N TYR A 10 7.65 -12.77 -14.19
CA TYR A 10 8.67 -12.55 -13.18
C TYR A 10 8.04 -12.13 -11.86
N ASP A 11 8.60 -12.61 -10.75
CA ASP A 11 8.19 -12.32 -9.38
C ASP A 11 9.38 -12.48 -8.44
N ASP A 12 9.79 -11.42 -7.75
CA ASP A 12 10.81 -11.46 -6.69
C ASP A 12 10.23 -11.21 -5.29
N GLY A 13 8.91 -11.29 -5.17
CA GLY A 13 8.16 -10.99 -3.95
C GLY A 13 7.95 -9.50 -3.68
N LYS A 14 8.51 -8.62 -4.51
CA LYS A 14 8.38 -7.16 -4.41
C LYS A 14 8.02 -6.49 -5.73
N ASN A 15 8.57 -7.01 -6.82
CA ASN A 15 8.34 -6.49 -8.17
C ASN A 15 7.87 -7.62 -9.06
N HIS A 16 6.95 -7.32 -9.94
CA HIS A 16 6.33 -8.31 -10.80
C HIS A 16 6.38 -7.85 -12.26
N VAL A 17 6.47 -8.79 -13.19
CA VAL A 17 6.31 -8.52 -14.62
C VAL A 17 5.23 -9.45 -15.15
N TYR A 18 4.20 -8.85 -15.72
CA TYR A 18 3.13 -9.57 -16.41
C TYR A 18 3.29 -9.44 -17.92
N ILE A 19 2.98 -10.49 -18.64
CA ILE A 19 3.07 -10.50 -20.09
C ILE A 19 1.78 -11.06 -20.71
N GLN A 20 1.25 -10.35 -21.68
CA GLN A 20 0.25 -10.86 -22.63
C GLN A 20 0.96 -11.16 -23.95
N ASP A 21 1.01 -12.44 -24.30
CA ASP A 21 1.55 -12.91 -25.58
C ASP A 21 0.63 -13.99 -26.18
N ALA A 22 -0.61 -13.63 -26.48
CA ALA A 22 -1.56 -14.49 -27.18
C ALA A 22 -1.16 -14.56 -28.67
N TYR A 23 -0.04 -15.21 -28.97
CA TYR A 23 0.57 -15.23 -30.29
C TYR A 23 -0.24 -15.98 -31.35
N ASN A 24 -0.96 -17.05 -30.97
CA ASN A 24 -1.74 -17.89 -31.89
C ASN A 24 -3.14 -17.37 -32.17
N THR A 25 -3.49 -16.18 -31.70
CA THR A 25 -4.80 -15.54 -31.92
C THR A 25 -4.74 -14.50 -33.06
N TYR A 26 -5.91 -14.06 -33.55
CA TYR A 26 -6.01 -13.04 -34.59
C TYR A 26 -7.30 -12.22 -34.46
N GLY A 27 -7.31 -11.01 -34.98
CA GLY A 27 -8.48 -10.15 -35.08
C GLY A 27 -9.11 -9.85 -33.73
N SER A 28 -10.42 -10.02 -33.61
CA SER A 28 -11.18 -9.70 -32.39
C SER A 28 -10.79 -10.53 -31.19
N GLU A 29 -10.30 -11.77 -31.40
CA GLU A 29 -9.78 -12.58 -30.30
C GLU A 29 -8.48 -11.99 -29.75
N LYS A 30 -7.53 -11.59 -30.61
CA LYS A 30 -6.30 -10.89 -30.20
C LYS A 30 -6.62 -9.61 -29.45
N TRP A 31 -7.57 -8.83 -29.98
CA TRP A 31 -8.04 -7.63 -29.31
C TRP A 31 -8.59 -7.90 -27.90
N ALA A 32 -9.34 -8.98 -27.71
CA ALA A 32 -9.87 -9.36 -26.39
C ALA A 32 -8.76 -9.58 -25.36
N TYR A 33 -7.64 -10.21 -25.76
CA TYR A 33 -6.47 -10.37 -24.88
C TYR A 33 -5.80 -9.04 -24.55
N ILE A 34 -5.61 -8.16 -25.54
CA ILE A 34 -5.03 -6.84 -25.35
C ILE A 34 -5.88 -6.02 -24.36
N LEU A 35 -7.18 -5.90 -24.65
CA LEU A 35 -8.14 -5.15 -23.85
C LEU A 35 -8.30 -5.74 -22.44
N GLY A 36 -8.34 -7.07 -22.32
CA GLY A 36 -8.42 -7.75 -21.03
C GLY A 36 -7.23 -7.43 -20.15
N THR A 37 -6.01 -7.46 -20.70
CA THR A 37 -4.80 -7.07 -19.99
C THR A 37 -4.86 -5.60 -19.54
N MET A 38 -5.34 -4.72 -20.39
CA MET A 38 -5.55 -3.31 -20.05
C MET A 38 -6.56 -3.14 -18.91
N LYS A 39 -7.63 -3.92 -18.86
CA LYS A 39 -8.60 -3.92 -17.77
C LYS A 39 -8.03 -4.46 -16.46
N GLN A 40 -7.13 -5.43 -16.52
CA GLN A 40 -6.41 -5.91 -15.33
C GLN A 40 -5.55 -4.80 -14.71
N THR A 41 -4.85 -3.99 -15.52
CA THR A 41 -4.01 -2.90 -15.02
C THR A 41 -4.81 -1.76 -14.38
N THR A 42 -6.07 -1.60 -14.74
CA THR A 42 -6.95 -0.55 -14.17
C THR A 42 -7.73 -0.98 -12.94
N GLY A 43 -7.65 -2.27 -12.58
CA GLY A 43 -8.53 -2.84 -11.56
C GLY A 43 -10.00 -2.96 -12.01
N GLN A 44 -10.33 -2.77 -13.30
CA GLN A 44 -11.67 -3.05 -13.83
C GLN A 44 -11.96 -4.55 -13.89
N ASP A 45 -10.92 -5.37 -14.09
CA ASP A 45 -11.00 -6.82 -13.88
C ASP A 45 -10.51 -7.15 -12.47
N THR A 46 -11.45 -7.35 -11.56
CA THR A 46 -11.16 -7.73 -10.17
C THR A 46 -10.95 -9.23 -9.99
N SER A 47 -11.19 -10.03 -11.04
CA SER A 47 -11.04 -11.49 -10.98
C SER A 47 -9.58 -11.91 -11.06
N HIS A 48 -8.77 -11.13 -11.79
CA HIS A 48 -7.34 -11.39 -12.00
C HIS A 48 -6.56 -10.06 -11.89
N PRO A 49 -6.51 -9.44 -10.70
CA PRO A 49 -5.87 -8.15 -10.54
C PRO A 49 -4.36 -8.27 -10.78
N ILE A 50 -3.78 -7.26 -11.42
CA ILE A 50 -2.34 -7.08 -11.47
C ILE A 50 -1.89 -6.48 -10.15
N GLU A 51 -0.90 -7.10 -9.53
CA GLU A 51 -0.35 -6.68 -8.23
C GLU A 51 0.36 -5.32 -8.34
N TYR A 52 0.46 -4.61 -7.22
CA TYR A 52 1.25 -3.37 -7.15
C TYR A 52 2.73 -3.65 -7.47
N ASN A 53 3.45 -2.61 -7.88
CA ASN A 53 4.85 -2.71 -8.33
C ASN A 53 5.03 -3.65 -9.54
N SER A 54 4.01 -3.77 -10.37
CA SER A 54 4.03 -4.61 -11.53
C SER A 54 4.29 -3.81 -12.80
N TRP A 55 5.09 -4.37 -13.70
CA TRP A 55 5.23 -3.90 -15.06
C TRP A 55 4.49 -4.82 -16.00
N VAL A 56 3.87 -4.27 -17.03
CA VAL A 56 3.08 -5.05 -18.00
C VAL A 56 3.72 -4.95 -19.38
N ILE A 57 3.79 -6.07 -20.07
CA ILE A 57 4.22 -6.16 -21.47
C ILE A 57 3.04 -6.71 -22.27
N ASN A 58 2.58 -5.92 -23.22
CA ASN A 58 1.40 -6.26 -24.04
C ASN A 58 1.77 -6.36 -25.52
N TYR A 59 1.76 -7.56 -26.06
CA TYR A 59 2.07 -7.82 -27.47
C TYR A 59 0.82 -7.69 -28.32
N THR A 60 0.84 -6.78 -29.30
CA THR A 60 -0.22 -6.66 -30.29
C THR A 60 0.01 -7.56 -31.50
N SER A 61 1.24 -8.07 -31.68
CA SER A 61 1.59 -9.00 -32.75
C SER A 61 0.98 -10.40 -32.56
N CYS A 62 0.84 -11.13 -33.66
CA CYS A 62 0.41 -12.51 -33.65
C CYS A 62 0.98 -13.31 -34.82
N ALA A 63 0.87 -14.64 -34.76
CA ALA A 63 1.38 -15.56 -35.81
C ALA A 63 0.60 -15.51 -37.13
N ARG A 64 -0.62 -14.99 -37.10
CA ARG A 64 -1.54 -15.02 -38.27
C ARG A 64 -1.71 -13.63 -38.85
N GLY A 65 -1.86 -13.59 -40.18
CA GLY A 65 -2.05 -12.34 -40.92
C GLY A 65 -0.74 -11.65 -41.26
N THR A 66 -0.83 -10.42 -41.75
CA THR A 66 0.34 -9.57 -42.04
C THR A 66 0.47 -8.49 -40.99
N PRO A 67 1.69 -8.01 -40.70
CA PRO A 67 1.90 -6.90 -39.75
C PRO A 67 1.03 -5.68 -40.07
N LEU A 68 0.91 -5.31 -41.36
CA LEU A 68 0.10 -4.18 -41.80
C LEU A 68 -1.41 -4.43 -41.61
N GLY A 69 -1.88 -5.63 -41.91
CA GLY A 69 -3.30 -6.01 -41.70
C GLY A 69 -3.69 -5.93 -40.24
N LEU A 70 -2.85 -6.48 -39.36
CA LEU A 70 -3.03 -6.44 -37.92
C LEU A 70 -3.01 -5.01 -37.36
N THR A 71 -2.05 -4.19 -37.80
CA THR A 71 -1.95 -2.79 -37.41
C THR A 71 -3.20 -1.99 -37.75
N ARG A 72 -3.77 -2.20 -38.96
CA ARG A 72 -5.01 -1.52 -39.38
C ARG A 72 -6.20 -1.90 -38.53
N GLU A 73 -6.18 -3.07 -37.91
CA GLU A 73 -7.25 -3.54 -37.03
C GLU A 73 -7.04 -3.12 -35.58
N ILE A 74 -5.84 -3.26 -35.05
CA ILE A 74 -5.54 -3.10 -33.61
C ILE A 74 -5.25 -1.65 -33.23
N ASN A 75 -4.39 -0.95 -33.97
CA ASN A 75 -3.98 0.40 -33.57
C ASN A 75 -5.14 1.40 -33.43
N PRO A 76 -6.13 1.46 -34.37
CA PRO A 76 -7.28 2.33 -34.18
C PRO A 76 -8.15 1.98 -32.96
N ARG A 77 -8.25 0.70 -32.62
CA ARG A 77 -8.99 0.26 -31.44
C ARG A 77 -8.28 0.67 -30.16
N LEU A 78 -6.95 0.46 -30.10
CA LEU A 78 -6.13 0.87 -28.99
C LEU A 78 -6.31 2.37 -28.72
N PHE A 79 -6.22 3.21 -29.76
CA PHE A 79 -6.39 4.64 -29.67
C PHE A 79 -7.80 5.05 -29.20
N LYS A 80 -8.83 4.40 -29.73
CA LYS A 80 -10.23 4.71 -29.41
C LYS A 80 -10.64 4.30 -28.02
N ASP A 81 -10.20 3.12 -27.56
CA ASP A 81 -10.55 2.64 -26.22
C ASP A 81 -9.80 3.39 -25.12
N GLU A 82 -8.68 3.97 -25.46
CA GLU A 82 -7.96 4.87 -24.55
C GLU A 82 -8.69 6.17 -24.30
N GLU A 83 -9.34 6.77 -25.31
CA GLU A 83 -10.19 7.95 -25.09
C GLU A 83 -11.29 7.72 -24.05
N ASN A 84 -11.70 6.47 -23.84
CA ASN A 84 -12.76 6.11 -22.91
C ASN A 84 -12.24 5.56 -21.55
N CYS A 85 -10.94 5.34 -21.40
CA CYS A 85 -10.40 4.58 -20.28
C CYS A 85 -9.12 5.18 -19.66
N ILE A 86 -8.69 6.36 -20.11
CA ILE A 86 -7.35 6.90 -19.86
C ILE A 86 -7.07 7.27 -18.40
N ASP A 87 -8.07 7.70 -17.64
CA ASP A 87 -7.84 8.43 -16.39
C ASP A 87 -7.14 7.63 -15.27
N ASN A 88 -7.03 6.31 -15.36
CA ASN A 88 -6.48 5.50 -14.26
C ASN A 88 -5.65 4.27 -14.71
N ARG A 89 -5.14 4.23 -15.93
CA ARG A 89 -4.36 3.09 -16.43
C ARG A 89 -2.89 3.41 -16.61
N PHE A 90 -2.08 2.39 -16.43
CA PHE A 90 -0.78 2.36 -17.10
C PHE A 90 -0.75 1.19 -18.09
N LEU A 91 -0.13 1.38 -19.26
CA LEU A 91 -0.06 0.36 -20.29
C LEU A 91 1.25 -0.43 -20.25
N GLY A 92 2.23 0.04 -19.51
CA GLY A 92 3.55 -0.55 -19.47
C GLY A 92 4.25 -0.46 -20.81
N THR A 93 4.74 -1.56 -21.32
CA THR A 93 5.33 -1.68 -22.66
C THR A 93 4.31 -2.29 -23.61
N VAL A 94 3.98 -1.57 -24.67
CA VAL A 94 3.13 -2.10 -25.74
C VAL A 94 3.99 -2.33 -26.98
N MET A 95 4.03 -3.56 -27.45
CA MET A 95 4.80 -3.96 -28.64
C MET A 95 3.91 -3.84 -29.88
N LEU A 96 4.10 -2.74 -30.60
CA LEU A 96 3.28 -2.36 -31.77
C LEU A 96 4.09 -2.41 -33.06
N ASN A 97 3.41 -2.77 -34.16
CA ASN A 97 3.90 -2.52 -35.50
C ASN A 97 3.42 -1.13 -35.99
N PHE A 98 4.25 -0.41 -36.75
CA PHE A 98 3.90 0.87 -37.38
C PHE A 98 3.34 1.90 -36.37
N ILE A 99 4.09 2.14 -35.32
CA ILE A 99 3.77 3.15 -34.32
C ILE A 99 4.04 4.56 -34.87
N ASP A 100 3.16 5.51 -34.56
CA ASP A 100 3.34 6.94 -34.82
C ASP A 100 3.56 7.72 -33.50
N GLU A 101 3.84 9.01 -33.63
CA GLU A 101 4.10 9.88 -32.47
C GLU A 101 2.87 9.99 -31.55
N PRO A 102 1.63 10.23 -32.03
CA PRO A 102 0.46 10.30 -31.17
C PRO A 102 0.26 9.02 -30.33
N MET A 103 0.38 7.85 -30.99
CA MET A 103 0.26 6.56 -30.31
C MET A 103 1.37 6.34 -29.27
N SER A 104 2.61 6.70 -29.63
CA SER A 104 3.75 6.60 -28.73
C SER A 104 3.56 7.48 -27.50
N ARG A 105 3.12 8.72 -27.70
CA ARG A 105 2.84 9.68 -26.64
C ARG A 105 1.74 9.16 -25.70
N LEU A 106 0.66 8.68 -26.26
CA LEU A 106 -0.46 8.12 -25.53
C LEU A 106 -0.02 7.00 -24.57
N ILE A 107 0.72 6.00 -25.08
CA ILE A 107 1.25 4.90 -24.27
C ILE A 107 2.18 5.42 -23.16
N TYR A 108 3.07 6.34 -23.51
CA TYR A 108 4.03 6.92 -22.58
C TYR A 108 3.34 7.70 -21.44
N GLU A 109 2.34 8.50 -21.78
CA GLU A 109 1.63 9.34 -20.80
C GLU A 109 0.84 8.49 -19.81
N THR A 110 0.26 7.36 -20.24
CA THR A 110 -0.47 6.45 -19.33
C THR A 110 0.43 5.82 -18.27
N ASN A 111 1.73 5.65 -18.53
CA ASN A 111 2.65 5.04 -17.59
C ASN A 111 2.88 5.90 -16.33
N SER A 112 2.52 7.18 -16.37
CA SER A 112 2.50 8.04 -15.18
C SER A 112 1.41 7.64 -14.15
N ASN A 113 0.42 6.87 -14.57
CA ASN A 113 -0.69 6.40 -13.73
C ASN A 113 -0.36 5.12 -12.92
N MET A 114 0.85 4.58 -13.05
CA MET A 114 1.26 3.41 -12.28
C MET A 114 1.28 3.72 -10.79
N ILE A 115 0.52 2.93 -10.01
CA ILE A 115 0.45 3.06 -8.55
C ILE A 115 1.44 2.10 -7.91
N PHE A 116 2.31 2.62 -7.05
CA PHE A 116 3.33 1.86 -6.35
C PHE A 116 2.92 1.55 -4.90
N GLU A 117 3.42 0.46 -4.39
CA GLU A 117 3.44 0.25 -2.95
C GLU A 117 4.59 1.06 -2.35
N PRO A 118 4.30 1.97 -1.40
CA PRO A 118 5.36 2.76 -0.78
C PRO A 118 6.26 1.88 0.08
N LYS A 119 7.57 2.11 0.03
CA LYS A 119 8.48 1.51 0.99
C LYS A 119 8.33 2.23 2.32
N LEU A 120 7.72 1.56 3.29
CA LEU A 120 7.50 2.11 4.61
C LEU A 120 8.44 1.46 5.62
N PRO A 121 9.09 2.24 6.49
CA PRO A 121 9.74 1.69 7.66
C PRO A 121 8.67 1.18 8.65
N THR A 122 9.04 0.26 9.50
CA THR A 122 8.20 -0.12 10.65
C THR A 122 8.39 0.93 11.74
N PRO A 123 7.35 1.71 12.10
CA PRO A 123 7.48 2.74 13.10
C PRO A 123 7.60 2.15 14.51
N GLU A 124 8.40 2.79 15.35
CA GLU A 124 8.28 2.63 16.79
C GLU A 124 7.21 3.58 17.31
N VAL A 125 6.23 3.03 18.03
CA VAL A 125 5.08 3.80 18.52
C VAL A 125 5.17 3.95 20.04
N GLU A 126 5.15 5.20 20.50
CA GLU A 126 5.13 5.55 21.91
C GLU A 126 3.93 6.43 22.22
N VAL A 127 3.24 6.15 23.32
CA VAL A 127 2.13 6.94 23.83
C VAL A 127 2.35 7.20 25.33
N GLU A 128 2.02 8.38 25.82
CA GLU A 128 2.05 8.63 27.27
C GLU A 128 0.98 7.81 27.98
N TYR A 129 1.30 7.30 29.16
CA TYR A 129 0.36 6.52 29.95
C TYR A 129 -0.96 7.28 30.18
N GLY A 130 -2.07 6.66 29.79
CA GLY A 130 -3.40 7.22 29.93
C GLY A 130 -3.85 8.12 28.77
N GLN A 131 -3.00 8.39 27.80
CA GLN A 131 -3.37 9.09 26.55
C GLN A 131 -3.88 8.11 25.48
N THR A 132 -4.55 8.66 24.49
CA THR A 132 -5.11 7.89 23.37
C THR A 132 -4.08 7.65 22.26
N LEU A 133 -4.34 6.70 21.38
CA LEU A 133 -3.51 6.44 20.20
C LEU A 133 -3.45 7.64 19.23
N ALA A 134 -4.42 8.58 19.29
CA ALA A 134 -4.35 9.82 18.52
C ALA A 134 -3.15 10.70 18.92
N GLU A 135 -2.68 10.58 20.17
CA GLU A 135 -1.60 11.37 20.76
C GLU A 135 -0.25 10.64 20.68
N ALA A 136 -0.22 9.46 20.08
CA ALA A 136 0.98 8.64 19.95
C ALA A 136 2.05 9.31 19.09
N THR A 137 3.31 9.18 19.52
CA THR A 137 4.48 9.61 18.77
C THR A 137 5.03 8.44 17.95
N LEU A 138 5.22 8.67 16.66
CA LEU A 138 5.84 7.72 15.73
C LEU A 138 7.31 8.09 15.53
N LYS A 139 8.20 7.12 15.73
CA LYS A 139 9.65 7.26 15.51
C LYS A 139 10.12 6.34 14.40
N GLY A 140 11.22 6.69 13.76
CA GLY A 140 11.82 5.88 12.69
C GLY A 140 11.08 5.97 11.34
N ILE A 141 10.25 7.02 11.14
CA ILE A 141 9.45 7.21 9.92
C ILE A 141 10.06 8.23 8.94
N GLU A 142 11.26 8.72 9.19
CA GLU A 142 11.90 9.83 8.45
C GLU A 142 12.14 9.49 6.97
N ASN A 143 12.26 8.21 6.65
CA ASN A 143 12.45 7.71 5.27
C ASN A 143 11.15 7.30 4.58
N ALA A 144 10.00 7.51 5.21
CA ALA A 144 8.72 7.29 4.57
C ALA A 144 8.44 8.38 3.52
N PRO A 145 7.71 8.08 2.44
CA PRO A 145 7.18 9.11 1.56
C PRO A 145 6.32 10.12 2.33
N ALA A 146 6.11 11.31 1.74
CA ALA A 146 5.21 12.29 2.32
C ALA A 146 3.79 11.72 2.47
N GLY A 147 3.20 11.88 3.66
CA GLY A 147 1.89 11.32 3.97
C GLY A 147 1.53 11.50 5.43
N THR A 148 0.40 10.92 5.82
CA THR A 148 -0.10 10.94 7.21
C THR A 148 -0.29 9.53 7.72
N TRP A 149 -0.06 9.34 9.02
CA TRP A 149 -0.27 8.09 9.73
C TRP A 149 -1.48 8.22 10.63
N LYS A 150 -2.34 7.20 10.65
CA LYS A 150 -3.57 7.21 11.43
C LYS A 150 -3.85 5.83 11.99
N PHE A 151 -4.13 5.74 13.30
CA PHE A 151 -4.68 4.52 13.89
C PHE A 151 -6.14 4.35 13.50
N GLU A 152 -6.58 3.11 13.30
CA GLU A 152 -8.00 2.80 13.01
C GLU A 152 -8.87 3.20 14.19
N ASP A 153 -8.51 2.81 15.40
CA ASP A 153 -9.13 3.31 16.63
C ASP A 153 -8.20 4.32 17.32
N ALA A 154 -8.24 5.56 16.85
CA ALA A 154 -7.43 6.64 17.40
C ALA A 154 -7.83 7.04 18.83
N THR A 155 -9.02 6.64 19.31
CA THR A 155 -9.53 6.96 20.65
C THR A 155 -9.16 5.94 21.71
N HIS A 156 -8.59 4.81 21.31
CA HIS A 156 -8.17 3.75 22.21
C HIS A 156 -7.07 4.22 23.17
N VAL A 157 -7.22 3.92 24.45
CA VAL A 157 -6.20 4.13 25.50
C VAL A 157 -5.52 2.80 25.77
N VAL A 158 -4.22 2.73 25.55
CA VAL A 158 -3.44 1.48 25.68
C VAL A 158 -3.31 1.09 27.15
N THR A 159 -3.66 -0.15 27.46
CA THR A 159 -3.60 -0.73 28.80
C THR A 159 -2.25 -1.41 29.07
N ASP A 160 -1.88 -1.54 30.35
CA ASP A 160 -0.66 -2.27 30.75
C ASP A 160 -0.66 -3.73 30.29
N GLN A 161 -1.83 -4.36 30.25
CA GLN A 161 -1.96 -5.74 29.78
C GLN A 161 -1.64 -5.84 28.29
N GLU A 162 -2.15 -4.91 27.47
CA GLU A 162 -1.87 -4.88 26.04
C GLU A 162 -0.39 -4.64 25.73
N VAL A 163 0.29 -3.80 26.53
CA VAL A 163 1.74 -3.63 26.42
C VAL A 163 2.49 -4.90 26.78
N THR A 164 2.09 -5.57 27.85
CA THR A 164 2.69 -6.84 28.32
C THR A 164 2.49 -7.94 27.28
N ASP A 165 1.30 -8.05 26.72
CA ASP A 165 0.94 -9.05 25.71
C ASP A 165 1.46 -8.70 24.30
N GLN A 166 2.11 -7.54 24.14
CA GLN A 166 2.57 -7.02 22.86
C GLN A 166 1.43 -6.95 21.82
N THR A 167 0.26 -6.55 22.28
CA THR A 167 -0.92 -6.34 21.42
C THR A 167 -0.56 -5.38 20.29
N LYS A 168 -0.97 -5.73 19.08
CA LYS A 168 -0.73 -4.91 17.90
C LYS A 168 -1.98 -4.12 17.55
N PHE A 169 -1.75 -2.89 17.14
CA PHE A 169 -2.79 -1.95 16.72
C PHE A 169 -2.67 -1.65 15.24
N GLU A 170 -3.80 -1.47 14.60
CA GLU A 170 -3.87 -1.20 13.17
C GLU A 170 -3.50 0.25 12.89
N LEU A 171 -2.42 0.45 12.12
CA LEU A 171 -1.88 1.75 11.73
C LEU A 171 -1.88 1.86 10.22
N THR A 172 -2.55 2.89 9.70
CA THR A 172 -2.68 3.14 8.27
C THR A 172 -1.83 4.34 7.85
N PHE A 173 -1.02 4.15 6.81
CA PHE A 173 -0.32 5.22 6.10
C PHE A 173 -1.15 5.70 4.92
N LEU A 174 -1.45 7.00 4.89
CA LEU A 174 -2.16 7.69 3.83
C LEU A 174 -1.14 8.56 3.05
N PRO A 175 -0.73 8.16 1.84
CA PRO A 175 0.24 8.93 1.07
C PRO A 175 -0.35 10.29 0.64
N ALA A 176 0.47 11.34 0.67
CA ALA A 176 0.09 12.65 0.14
C ALA A 176 -0.16 12.61 -1.38
N ASP A 177 0.65 11.80 -2.09
CA ASP A 177 0.44 11.50 -3.51
C ASP A 177 -0.25 10.15 -3.68
N ASN A 178 -1.57 10.17 -3.58
CA ASN A 178 -2.42 8.98 -3.73
C ASN A 178 -2.56 8.51 -5.19
N LYS A 179 -2.08 9.29 -6.16
CA LYS A 179 -1.98 8.88 -7.56
C LYS A 179 -0.77 8.01 -7.80
N LYS A 180 0.29 8.19 -7.03
CA LYS A 180 1.55 7.46 -7.14
C LYS A 180 1.66 6.29 -6.16
N TYR A 181 1.12 6.42 -4.97
CA TYR A 181 1.24 5.42 -3.93
C TYR A 181 -0.11 4.96 -3.40
N LYS A 182 -0.23 3.65 -3.15
CA LYS A 182 -1.40 3.10 -2.46
C LYS A 182 -1.34 3.40 -0.95
N THR A 183 -2.52 3.43 -0.33
CA THR A 183 -2.66 3.37 1.13
C THR A 183 -2.15 2.02 1.64
N VAL A 184 -1.43 2.02 2.75
CA VAL A 184 -0.88 0.80 3.38
C VAL A 184 -1.28 0.74 4.82
N THR A 185 -1.80 -0.40 5.24
CA THR A 185 -2.13 -0.71 6.63
C THR A 185 -1.14 -1.73 7.21
N MET A 186 -0.71 -1.51 8.45
CA MET A 186 0.20 -2.41 9.16
C MET A 186 -0.21 -2.55 10.62
N TRP A 187 0.25 -3.62 11.25
CA TRP A 187 0.00 -3.91 12.66
C TRP A 187 1.26 -3.67 13.47
N VAL A 188 1.19 -2.72 14.41
CA VAL A 188 2.34 -2.27 15.21
C VAL A 188 2.08 -2.42 16.70
N PRO A 189 3.07 -2.87 17.51
CA PRO A 189 3.01 -2.79 18.93
C PRO A 189 3.17 -1.35 19.40
N VAL A 190 2.59 -1.02 20.54
CA VAL A 190 2.68 0.31 21.16
C VAL A 190 3.35 0.19 22.51
N LYS A 191 4.24 1.12 22.83
CA LYS A 191 4.88 1.26 24.14
C LYS A 191 4.25 2.43 24.89
N THR A 192 3.97 2.25 26.17
CA THR A 192 3.62 3.36 27.05
C THR A 192 4.87 3.95 27.70
N VAL A 193 4.92 5.27 27.78
CA VAL A 193 6.00 6.04 28.41
C VAL A 193 5.44 6.94 29.50
N ASN A 194 6.29 7.44 30.38
CA ASN A 194 5.94 8.37 31.46
C ASN A 194 4.83 7.84 32.39
N LYS A 195 4.82 6.53 32.62
CA LYS A 195 3.95 5.94 33.63
C LYS A 195 4.41 6.48 34.99
N SER A 196 3.60 7.34 35.62
CA SER A 196 3.84 7.75 37.00
C SER A 196 3.60 6.57 37.90
N GLU A 197 4.63 6.08 38.57
CA GLU A 197 4.45 5.12 39.66
C GLU A 197 3.66 5.81 40.76
N VAL A 198 2.49 5.26 41.08
CA VAL A 198 1.74 5.71 42.24
C VAL A 198 2.46 5.20 43.47
N ILE A 199 3.27 6.07 44.06
CA ILE A 199 3.89 5.78 45.36
C ILE A 199 2.78 5.83 46.41
N THR A 200 2.29 4.67 46.86
CA THR A 200 1.40 4.61 48.00
C THR A 200 2.24 4.70 49.27
N ALA A 201 2.31 5.89 49.85
CA ALA A 201 2.95 6.07 51.14
C ALA A 201 1.99 5.64 52.28
N TYR A 202 2.38 4.62 53.03
CA TYR A 202 1.69 4.28 54.24
C TYR A 202 2.28 5.11 55.36
N LEU A 203 1.43 5.91 56.03
CA LEU A 203 1.77 6.51 57.31
C LEU A 203 1.64 5.45 58.39
N GLY A 204 2.77 4.90 58.84
CA GLY A 204 2.80 4.06 60.03
C GLY A 204 2.70 4.99 61.24
N TYR A 205 1.76 4.70 62.15
CA TYR A 205 1.70 5.34 63.48
C TYR A 205 2.55 4.49 64.42
N GLU A 206 3.59 5.10 64.99
CA GLU A 206 4.23 4.55 66.14
C GLU A 206 3.49 5.06 67.38
N GLU A 207 3.19 4.19 68.32
CA GLU A 207 2.73 4.60 69.67
C GLU A 207 3.86 5.42 70.32
N ILE A 208 3.59 6.67 70.59
CA ILE A 208 4.53 7.57 71.30
C ILE A 208 4.07 7.74 72.73
N SER A 209 5.02 7.69 73.66
CA SER A 209 4.78 8.00 75.05
C SER A 209 4.56 9.50 75.24
N TYR A 210 3.79 9.87 76.28
CA TYR A 210 3.53 11.29 76.58
C TYR A 210 4.83 12.07 76.77
N GLY A 211 5.02 13.10 75.93
CA GLY A 211 6.23 13.99 75.94
C GLY A 211 7.24 13.69 74.86
N GLU A 212 7.03 12.65 74.01
CA GLU A 212 7.88 12.38 72.86
C GLU A 212 7.39 13.08 71.61
N THR A 213 8.34 13.51 70.71
CA THR A 213 8.00 14.10 69.42
C THR A 213 7.81 12.99 68.42
N PRO A 214 6.68 12.91 67.70
CA PRO A 214 6.46 11.89 66.67
C PRO A 214 7.47 12.02 65.54
N LYS A 215 8.11 10.91 65.19
CA LYS A 215 8.94 10.81 63.97
C LYS A 215 8.10 10.25 62.85
N MET A 216 7.97 11.01 61.77
CA MET A 216 7.38 10.47 60.53
C MET A 216 8.47 9.65 59.83
N SER A 217 8.21 8.36 59.68
CA SER A 217 8.93 7.49 58.78
C SER A 217 8.02 7.15 57.57
N TYR A 218 8.53 7.32 56.40
CA TYR A 218 7.85 6.84 55.19
C TYR A 218 8.68 5.70 54.58
N VAL A 219 8.00 4.65 54.17
CA VAL A 219 8.60 3.55 53.42
C VAL A 219 8.22 3.77 51.96
N VAL A 220 9.22 3.95 51.10
CA VAL A 220 9.06 3.92 49.66
C VAL A 220 9.17 2.46 49.25
N ALA A 221 8.08 1.88 48.75
CA ALA A 221 8.06 0.53 48.18
C ALA A 221 8.30 0.58 46.66
#